data_ee427142252b2746cdc66061983567ac
#
_entry.id   ee427142252b2746cdc66061983567ac
#
_cell.length_a   1.000
_cell.length_b   1.000
_cell.length_c   1.000
_cell.angle_alpha   90.00
_cell.angle_beta   90.00
_cell.angle_gamma   90.00
#
_symmetry.space_group_name_H-M   'P 1'
#
loop_
_entity.id
_entity.type
_entity.pdbx_description
1 polymer ?
#
loop_
_entity_poly.entity_id
_entity_poly.type
_entity_poly.pdbx_seq_one_letter_code
_entity_poly.pdbx_strand_id
1 'polypeptide(L)'
;MRMPKFKSFCIVAIVFLTLGLWKAQAQSQRQLQLEEQRRELQKEIRQITLLLFAGKKEQKSVVSAVEDLNYKISVRKNLIRITNQQANLLSREINRNQEEISKKRDKLKLLKDDYAAMIVKSYKNRSRENKLLFLLSSSNFQQAYRRLQYIKQYADYQKAQAALIKEETKQLQLLNKTLLVQKKEKQKLVEENKAAKLILDKELEDQQFYIELIQKNLAKFSTQIKAKQKASEKLDKEIRKLIREAIAASNKKAGKSAKSRTFSMTPEQKILAANFTANKGKLPWPVQSGIVKLRFGTNPSPIDPSIKIKSNGVRIATNKGEPVRAVFEGTVQGIMTPKNGNNTIMIRHGNYITVYKNLSKFYVNKGDKVTTKQTIGEVITNKASGESILSFGIYKDSAVQNPSLWIYKL
;
A
#
# COMPACT_ATOMS: atom_id res chain seq x y z
N MET A 1 7.02 -40.68 -47.56
CA MET A 1 5.94 -39.76 -47.16
C MET A 1 6.09 -39.39 -45.70
N ARG A 2 6.72 -38.27 -45.40
CA ARG A 2 6.95 -37.77 -44.02
C ARG A 2 6.44 -36.32 -43.94
N MET A 3 5.26 -36.07 -43.42
CA MET A 3 4.88 -34.86 -42.69
C MET A 3 4.91 -35.20 -41.22
N PRO A 4 5.56 -34.55 -40.38
CA PRO A 4 5.06 -33.41 -39.63
C PRO A 4 6.15 -32.56 -38.93
N LYS A 5 6.37 -31.36 -39.27
CA LYS A 5 7.14 -30.40 -38.41
C LYS A 5 6.41 -29.06 -38.20
N PHE A 6 5.25 -28.88 -38.80
CA PHE A 6 4.53 -27.60 -38.73
C PHE A 6 3.73 -27.40 -37.43
N LYS A 7 3.20 -28.48 -36.82
CA LYS A 7 2.40 -28.37 -35.57
C LYS A 7 3.24 -27.99 -34.35
N SER A 8 4.50 -28.42 -34.28
CA SER A 8 5.37 -28.14 -33.13
C SER A 8 5.83 -26.68 -33.09
N PHE A 9 5.99 -26.03 -34.24
CA PHE A 9 6.41 -24.64 -34.32
C PHE A 9 5.29 -23.68 -33.90
N CYS A 10 4.02 -23.96 -34.24
CA CYS A 10 2.86 -23.17 -33.81
C CYS A 10 2.64 -23.22 -32.29
N ILE A 11 2.85 -24.37 -31.66
CA ILE A 11 2.67 -24.53 -30.19
C ILE A 11 3.74 -23.74 -29.44
N VAL A 12 5.01 -23.78 -29.90
CA VAL A 12 6.10 -23.00 -29.27
C VAL A 12 5.86 -21.49 -29.45
N ALA A 13 5.37 -21.04 -30.59
CA ALA A 13 5.06 -19.64 -30.85
C ALA A 13 3.90 -19.13 -29.95
N ILE A 14 2.87 -19.97 -29.73
CA ILE A 14 1.73 -19.64 -28.85
C ILE A 14 2.19 -19.56 -27.38
N VAL A 15 3.06 -20.47 -26.93
CA VAL A 15 3.61 -20.46 -25.56
C VAL A 15 4.49 -19.21 -25.32
N PHE A 16 5.29 -18.78 -26.30
CA PHE A 16 6.06 -17.55 -26.21
C PHE A 16 5.18 -16.28 -26.21
N LEU A 17 4.08 -16.27 -26.96
CA LEU A 17 3.11 -15.16 -26.97
C LEU A 17 2.36 -15.05 -25.63
N THR A 18 1.94 -16.17 -25.05
CA THR A 18 1.26 -16.17 -23.74
C THR A 18 2.19 -15.76 -22.60
N LEU A 19 3.45 -16.22 -22.59
CA LEU A 19 4.46 -15.79 -21.60
C LEU A 19 4.79 -14.30 -21.69
N GLY A 20 4.78 -13.73 -22.90
CA GLY A 20 4.96 -12.29 -23.10
C GLY A 20 3.83 -11.45 -22.56
N LEU A 21 2.58 -11.88 -22.75
CA LEU A 21 1.38 -11.21 -22.22
C LEU A 21 1.33 -11.27 -20.68
N TRP A 22 1.70 -12.40 -20.07
CA TRP A 22 1.75 -12.55 -18.61
C TRP A 22 2.80 -11.65 -17.97
N LYS A 23 3.97 -11.49 -18.58
CA LYS A 23 5.01 -10.57 -18.08
C LYS A 23 4.57 -9.10 -18.17
N ALA A 24 3.92 -8.70 -19.25
CA ALA A 24 3.39 -7.34 -19.42
C ALA A 24 2.30 -7.03 -18.41
N GLN A 25 1.40 -7.97 -18.15
CA GLN A 25 0.31 -7.83 -17.17
C GLN A 25 0.83 -7.77 -15.73
N ALA A 26 1.79 -8.62 -15.37
CA ALA A 26 2.44 -8.60 -14.05
C ALA A 26 3.20 -7.28 -13.80
N GLN A 27 3.83 -6.71 -14.82
CA GLN A 27 4.55 -5.44 -14.73
C GLN A 27 3.59 -4.26 -14.55
N SER A 28 2.47 -4.24 -15.30
CA SER A 28 1.40 -3.25 -15.14
C SER A 28 0.78 -3.30 -13.74
N GLN A 29 0.51 -4.49 -13.21
CA GLN A 29 0.04 -4.66 -11.83
C GLN A 29 1.05 -4.14 -10.80
N ARG A 30 2.35 -4.36 -11.01
CA ARG A 30 3.40 -3.86 -10.12
C ARG A 30 3.47 -2.34 -10.11
N GLN A 31 3.28 -1.70 -11.26
CA GLN A 31 3.24 -0.24 -11.37
C GLN A 31 2.05 0.34 -10.61
N LEU A 32 0.85 -0.24 -10.78
CA LEU A 32 -0.35 0.15 -10.05
C LEU A 32 -0.17 0.02 -8.53
N GLN A 33 0.42 -1.09 -8.06
CA GLN A 33 0.72 -1.30 -6.64
C GLN A 33 1.67 -0.22 -6.08
N LEU A 34 2.73 0.12 -6.80
CA LEU A 34 3.67 1.16 -6.37
C LEU A 34 3.01 2.55 -6.36
N GLU A 35 2.13 2.83 -7.31
CA GLU A 35 1.37 4.08 -7.35
C GLU A 35 0.41 4.18 -6.17
N GLU A 36 -0.32 3.11 -5.85
CA GLU A 36 -1.20 3.05 -4.68
C GLU A 36 -0.41 3.26 -3.38
N GLN A 37 0.70 2.54 -3.20
CA GLN A 37 1.59 2.72 -2.05
C GLN A 37 2.11 4.15 -1.94
N ARG A 38 2.49 4.77 -3.04
CA ARG A 38 2.93 6.17 -3.06
C ARG A 38 1.82 7.13 -2.64
N ARG A 39 0.60 6.94 -3.14
CA ARG A 39 -0.58 7.74 -2.75
C ARG A 39 -0.91 7.58 -1.26
N GLU A 40 -0.83 6.36 -0.74
CA GLU A 40 -1.04 6.10 0.70
C GLU A 40 0.01 6.83 1.54
N LEU A 41 1.30 6.74 1.21
CA LEU A 41 2.38 7.44 1.92
C LEU A 41 2.25 8.97 1.84
N GLN A 42 1.82 9.51 0.70
CA GLN A 42 1.54 10.95 0.58
C GLN A 42 0.36 11.38 1.46
N LYS A 43 -0.71 10.57 1.57
CA LYS A 43 -1.82 10.82 2.50
C LYS A 43 -1.34 10.76 3.94
N GLU A 44 -0.53 9.77 4.29
CA GLU A 44 0.05 9.59 5.61
C GLU A 44 0.91 10.81 6.01
N ILE A 45 1.78 11.29 5.13
CA ILE A 45 2.57 12.52 5.37
C ILE A 45 1.66 13.73 5.62
N ARG A 46 0.57 13.89 4.86
CA ARG A 46 -0.39 14.98 5.11
C ARG A 46 -1.07 14.83 6.47
N GLN A 47 -1.50 13.64 6.84
CA GLN A 47 -2.09 13.37 8.16
C GLN A 47 -1.10 13.62 9.30
N ILE A 48 0.16 13.17 9.16
CA ILE A 48 1.24 13.46 10.10
C ILE A 48 1.38 14.97 10.28
N THR A 49 1.42 15.71 9.19
CA THR A 49 1.58 17.17 9.23
C THR A 49 0.41 17.84 9.95
N LEU A 50 -0.83 17.42 9.66
CA LEU A 50 -2.02 17.97 10.29
C LEU A 50 -2.13 17.59 11.78
N LEU A 51 -1.93 16.31 12.12
CA LEU A 51 -2.16 15.81 13.47
C LEU A 51 -1.00 16.12 14.44
N LEU A 52 0.23 16.11 13.93
CA LEU A 52 1.39 16.22 14.77
C LEU A 52 2.10 17.59 14.69
N PHE A 53 1.95 18.33 13.62
CA PHE A 53 2.67 19.60 13.39
C PHE A 53 1.79 20.85 13.26
N ALA A 54 0.45 20.72 13.15
CA ALA A 54 -0.46 21.86 13.05
C ALA A 54 -0.72 22.58 14.41
N GLY A 55 -0.33 21.95 15.53
CA GLY A 55 -0.44 22.57 16.87
C GLY A 55 0.68 23.58 17.14
N LYS A 56 0.44 24.53 18.06
CA LYS A 56 1.44 25.53 18.48
C LYS A 56 2.72 24.85 18.95
N LYS A 57 3.85 25.14 18.28
CA LYS A 57 5.20 24.62 18.62
C LYS A 57 5.59 24.82 20.09
N GLU A 58 5.08 25.83 20.74
CA GLU A 58 5.40 26.23 22.11
C GLU A 58 4.88 25.28 23.20
N GLN A 59 3.90 24.40 22.88
CA GLN A 59 3.27 23.52 23.89
C GLN A 59 3.78 22.09 23.86
N LYS A 60 4.56 21.67 22.84
CA LYS A 60 5.06 20.30 22.75
C LYS A 60 6.36 20.12 23.55
N SER A 61 6.45 18.98 24.25
CA SER A 61 7.75 18.58 24.80
C SER A 61 8.73 18.27 23.66
N VAL A 62 9.99 18.68 23.81
CA VAL A 62 11.07 18.41 22.84
C VAL A 62 11.17 16.93 22.49
N VAL A 63 10.95 16.06 23.48
CA VAL A 63 10.88 14.59 23.29
C VAL A 63 9.79 14.18 22.29
N SER A 64 8.58 14.74 22.45
CA SER A 64 7.48 14.43 21.54
C SER A 64 7.74 14.97 20.13
N ALA A 65 8.38 16.14 20.01
CA ALA A 65 8.77 16.71 18.73
C ALA A 65 9.74 15.79 17.95
N VAL A 66 10.74 15.22 18.65
CA VAL A 66 11.67 14.26 18.05
C VAL A 66 10.98 12.97 17.64
N GLU A 67 10.05 12.43 18.47
CA GLU A 67 9.27 11.24 18.12
C GLU A 67 8.45 11.46 16.83
N ASP A 68 7.77 12.61 16.75
CA ASP A 68 6.95 12.98 15.60
C ASP A 68 7.81 13.16 14.34
N LEU A 69 8.95 13.81 14.47
CA LEU A 69 9.87 14.07 13.38
C LEU A 69 10.52 12.77 12.87
N ASN A 70 10.92 11.87 13.75
CA ASN A 70 11.43 10.53 13.41
C ASN A 70 10.41 9.75 12.59
N TYR A 71 9.13 9.78 13.02
CA TYR A 71 8.08 9.10 12.31
C TYR A 71 7.89 9.69 10.90
N LYS A 72 7.79 11.02 10.79
CA LYS A 72 7.65 11.74 9.52
C LYS A 72 8.80 11.46 8.57
N ILE A 73 10.05 11.49 9.06
CA ILE A 73 11.27 11.16 8.32
C ILE A 73 11.20 9.71 7.79
N SER A 74 10.79 8.76 8.62
CA SER A 74 10.71 7.36 8.21
C SER A 74 9.72 7.15 7.06
N VAL A 75 8.54 7.77 7.13
CA VAL A 75 7.51 7.71 6.07
C VAL A 75 8.02 8.40 4.80
N ARG A 76 8.70 9.56 4.92
CA ARG A 76 9.29 10.27 3.77
C ARG A 76 10.39 9.46 3.10
N LYS A 77 11.29 8.83 3.86
CA LYS A 77 12.31 7.92 3.32
C LYS A 77 11.66 6.77 2.54
N ASN A 78 10.57 6.22 3.06
CA ASN A 78 9.83 5.17 2.37
C ASN A 78 9.16 5.68 1.09
N LEU A 79 8.57 6.89 1.09
CA LEU A 79 8.02 7.54 -0.10
C LEU A 79 9.09 7.72 -1.19
N ILE A 80 10.28 8.23 -0.84
CA ILE A 80 11.42 8.39 -1.76
C ILE A 80 11.81 7.04 -2.36
N ARG A 81 11.90 5.99 -1.53
CA ARG A 81 12.21 4.63 -1.99
C ARG A 81 11.19 4.09 -3.00
N ILE A 82 9.91 4.23 -2.70
CA ILE A 82 8.83 3.77 -3.60
C ILE A 82 8.82 4.56 -4.91
N THR A 83 8.99 5.89 -4.84
CA THR A 83 9.08 6.77 -6.01
C THR A 83 10.27 6.40 -6.91
N ASN A 84 11.44 6.07 -6.31
CA ASN A 84 12.60 5.57 -7.05
C ASN A 84 12.32 4.22 -7.73
N GLN A 85 11.65 3.30 -7.05
CA GLN A 85 11.28 2.01 -7.65
C GLN A 85 10.33 2.19 -8.84
N GLN A 86 9.37 3.09 -8.74
CA GLN A 86 8.44 3.43 -9.82
C GLN A 86 9.17 4.06 -11.01
N ALA A 87 10.06 5.03 -10.76
CA ALA A 87 10.87 5.68 -11.81
C ALA A 87 11.80 4.68 -12.53
N ASN A 88 12.41 3.74 -11.79
CA ASN A 88 13.27 2.70 -12.36
C ASN A 88 12.47 1.70 -13.22
N LEU A 89 11.26 1.35 -12.80
CA LEU A 89 10.37 0.49 -13.58
C LEU A 89 10.01 1.16 -14.90
N LEU A 90 9.59 2.43 -14.83
CA LEU A 90 9.23 3.24 -15.99
C LEU A 90 10.42 3.46 -16.94
N SER A 91 11.64 3.59 -16.40
CA SER A 91 12.87 3.66 -17.22
C SER A 91 13.08 2.39 -18.05
N ARG A 92 12.84 1.21 -17.47
CA ARG A 92 12.95 -0.07 -18.20
C ARG A 92 11.91 -0.18 -19.31
N GLU A 93 10.69 0.30 -19.06
CA GLU A 93 9.62 0.33 -20.06
C GLU A 93 9.95 1.28 -21.21
N ILE A 94 10.46 2.47 -20.90
CA ILE A 94 10.92 3.46 -21.88
C ILE A 94 11.99 2.84 -22.79
N ASN A 95 13.01 2.18 -22.23
CA ASN A 95 14.09 1.56 -23.01
C ASN A 95 13.53 0.45 -23.92
N ARG A 96 12.64 -0.40 -23.41
CA ARG A 96 12.00 -1.45 -24.23
C ARG A 96 11.18 -0.85 -25.37
N ASN A 97 10.37 0.17 -25.11
CA ASN A 97 9.59 0.84 -26.14
C ASN A 97 10.49 1.51 -27.19
N GLN A 98 11.63 2.06 -26.79
CA GLN A 98 12.61 2.63 -27.73
C GLN A 98 13.21 1.56 -28.65
N GLU A 99 13.54 0.38 -28.12
CA GLU A 99 14.03 -0.75 -28.92
C GLU A 99 12.94 -1.25 -29.90
N GLU A 100 11.69 -1.37 -29.46
CA GLU A 100 10.57 -1.76 -30.33
C GLU A 100 10.33 -0.73 -31.44
N ILE A 101 10.38 0.56 -31.11
CA ILE A 101 10.26 1.65 -32.09
C ILE A 101 11.38 1.56 -33.13
N SER A 102 12.64 1.29 -32.72
CA SER A 102 13.74 1.12 -33.66
C SER A 102 13.48 -0.04 -34.62
N LYS A 103 13.18 -1.22 -34.07
CA LYS A 103 12.87 -2.42 -34.88
C LYS A 103 11.72 -2.20 -35.87
N LYS A 104 10.66 -1.53 -35.41
CA LYS A 104 9.49 -1.21 -36.29
C LYS A 104 9.85 -0.18 -37.37
N ARG A 105 10.70 0.81 -37.08
CA ARG A 105 11.17 1.77 -38.08
C ARG A 105 11.99 1.07 -39.17
N ASP A 106 12.89 0.18 -38.78
CA ASP A 106 13.72 -0.56 -39.75
C ASP A 106 12.87 -1.46 -40.64
N LYS A 107 11.92 -2.20 -40.02
CA LYS A 107 10.95 -3.02 -40.76
C LYS A 107 10.11 -2.18 -41.72
N LEU A 108 9.59 -1.04 -41.25
CA LEU A 108 8.74 -0.16 -42.05
C LEU A 108 9.53 0.45 -43.23
N LYS A 109 10.82 0.76 -43.02
CA LYS A 109 11.72 1.22 -44.10
C LYS A 109 11.82 0.16 -45.20
N LEU A 110 12.16 -1.08 -44.84
CA LEU A 110 12.24 -2.19 -45.79
C LEU A 110 10.95 -2.39 -46.57
N LEU A 111 9.81 -2.44 -45.85
CA LEU A 111 8.46 -2.59 -46.47
C LEU A 111 8.17 -1.46 -47.47
N LYS A 112 8.55 -0.22 -47.15
CA LYS A 112 8.35 0.94 -48.04
C LYS A 112 9.25 0.89 -49.26
N ASP A 113 10.51 0.48 -49.10
CA ASP A 113 11.45 0.37 -50.19
C ASP A 113 11.02 -0.73 -51.16
N ASP A 114 10.58 -1.90 -50.65
CA ASP A 114 10.03 -2.99 -51.46
C ASP A 114 8.74 -2.57 -52.20
N TYR A 115 7.83 -1.89 -51.50
CA TYR A 115 6.61 -1.39 -52.09
C TYR A 115 6.87 -0.34 -53.16
N ALA A 116 7.81 0.58 -52.94
CA ALA A 116 8.20 1.57 -53.96
C ALA A 116 8.76 0.90 -55.22
N ALA A 117 9.61 -0.11 -55.08
CA ALA A 117 10.14 -0.89 -56.20
C ALA A 117 8.98 -1.59 -56.98
N MET A 118 8.01 -2.15 -56.26
CA MET A 118 6.84 -2.76 -56.90
C MET A 118 5.98 -1.74 -57.64
N ILE A 119 5.75 -0.54 -57.10
CA ILE A 119 5.00 0.52 -57.76
C ILE A 119 5.72 1.01 -59.03
N VAL A 120 7.03 1.23 -58.97
CA VAL A 120 7.83 1.62 -60.13
C VAL A 120 7.72 0.56 -61.24
N LYS A 121 7.85 -0.74 -60.92
CA LYS A 121 7.71 -1.84 -61.86
C LYS A 121 6.28 -1.90 -62.45
N SER A 122 5.26 -1.71 -61.61
CA SER A 122 3.85 -1.69 -62.04
C SER A 122 3.54 -0.50 -62.95
N TYR A 123 4.12 0.66 -62.66
CA TYR A 123 3.99 1.86 -63.49
C TYR A 123 4.60 1.70 -64.88
N LYS A 124 5.81 1.12 -65.00
CA LYS A 124 6.44 0.80 -66.27
C LYS A 124 5.62 -0.13 -67.13
N ASN A 125 4.80 -1.03 -66.54
CA ASN A 125 3.96 -2.01 -67.22
C ASN A 125 2.47 -1.64 -67.18
N ARG A 126 2.12 -0.34 -67.06
CA ARG A 126 0.76 0.16 -66.84
C ARG A 126 -0.13 0.04 -68.06
N SER A 127 0.46 0.03 -69.27
CA SER A 127 -0.32 0.04 -70.54
C SER A 127 -1.33 -1.14 -70.61
N ARG A 128 -2.56 -0.83 -70.96
CA ARG A 128 -3.57 -1.86 -71.23
C ARG A 128 -3.13 -2.77 -72.37
N GLU A 129 -2.47 -2.21 -73.34
CA GLU A 129 -1.92 -2.94 -74.49
C GLU A 129 -0.90 -3.99 -74.05
N ASN A 130 0.03 -3.63 -73.17
CA ASN A 130 1.01 -4.57 -72.63
C ASN A 130 0.36 -5.72 -71.83
N LYS A 131 -0.70 -5.47 -71.08
CA LYS A 131 -1.46 -6.51 -70.37
C LYS A 131 -2.22 -7.41 -71.32
N LEU A 132 -2.85 -6.83 -72.36
CA LEU A 132 -3.55 -7.61 -73.41
C LEU A 132 -2.55 -8.42 -74.22
N LEU A 133 -1.45 -7.83 -74.69
CA LEU A 133 -0.37 -8.55 -75.35
C LEU A 133 0.19 -9.71 -74.55
N PHE A 134 0.38 -9.48 -73.21
CA PHE A 134 0.85 -10.54 -72.31
C PHE A 134 -0.16 -11.69 -72.21
N LEU A 135 -1.46 -11.43 -72.23
CA LEU A 135 -2.51 -12.47 -72.23
C LEU A 135 -2.65 -13.14 -73.58
N LEU A 136 -2.67 -12.35 -74.69
CA LEU A 136 -2.87 -12.85 -76.05
C LEU A 136 -1.63 -13.60 -76.63
N SER A 137 -0.42 -13.33 -76.11
CA SER A 137 0.78 -14.07 -76.46
C SER A 137 0.89 -15.47 -75.82
N SER A 138 -0.23 -15.98 -75.30
CA SER A 138 -0.31 -17.32 -74.69
C SER A 138 -0.49 -18.37 -75.78
N SER A 139 0.17 -19.50 -75.62
CA SER A 139 0.06 -20.63 -76.58
C SER A 139 -1.24 -21.43 -76.50
N ASN A 140 -1.98 -21.33 -75.37
CA ASN A 140 -3.22 -21.98 -75.15
C ASN A 140 -4.05 -21.25 -74.08
N PHE A 141 -5.37 -21.56 -73.98
CA PHE A 141 -6.31 -20.98 -73.01
C PHE A 141 -5.88 -21.18 -71.59
N GLN A 142 -5.35 -22.35 -71.25
CA GLN A 142 -4.92 -22.64 -69.88
C GLN A 142 -3.75 -21.72 -69.45
N GLN A 143 -2.82 -21.42 -70.33
CA GLN A 143 -1.72 -20.49 -70.10
C GLN A 143 -2.25 -19.06 -69.95
N ALA A 144 -3.20 -18.63 -70.75
CA ALA A 144 -3.84 -17.31 -70.66
C ALA A 144 -4.53 -17.16 -69.31
N TYR A 145 -5.24 -18.18 -68.86
CA TYR A 145 -5.95 -18.19 -67.56
C TYR A 145 -4.92 -18.08 -66.39
N ARG A 146 -3.82 -18.84 -66.42
CA ARG A 146 -2.75 -18.75 -65.43
C ARG A 146 -2.14 -17.34 -65.36
N ARG A 147 -1.90 -16.71 -66.53
CA ARG A 147 -1.34 -15.33 -66.60
C ARG A 147 -2.32 -14.31 -66.03
N LEU A 148 -3.63 -14.47 -66.23
CA LEU A 148 -4.65 -13.64 -65.64
C LEU A 148 -4.64 -13.78 -64.09
N GLN A 149 -4.56 -15.01 -63.61
CA GLN A 149 -4.46 -15.28 -62.16
C GLN A 149 -3.18 -14.62 -61.55
N TYR A 150 -2.04 -14.66 -62.22
CA TYR A 150 -0.84 -13.97 -61.76
C TYR A 150 -1.01 -12.45 -61.68
N ILE A 151 -1.66 -11.84 -62.67
CA ILE A 151 -1.94 -10.39 -62.65
C ILE A 151 -2.85 -10.06 -61.43
N LYS A 152 -3.86 -10.86 -61.16
CA LYS A 152 -4.78 -10.67 -60.05
C LYS A 152 -4.05 -10.85 -58.73
N GLN A 153 -3.31 -11.95 -58.56
CA GLN A 153 -2.53 -12.22 -57.37
C GLN A 153 -1.51 -11.09 -57.06
N TYR A 154 -0.86 -10.57 -58.10
CA TYR A 154 0.09 -9.47 -57.97
C TYR A 154 -0.62 -8.18 -57.47
N ALA A 155 -1.78 -7.86 -58.01
CA ALA A 155 -2.59 -6.71 -57.55
C ALA A 155 -3.07 -6.87 -56.13
N ASP A 156 -3.52 -8.07 -55.74
CA ASP A 156 -3.93 -8.37 -54.37
C ASP A 156 -2.73 -8.29 -53.38
N TYR A 157 -1.58 -8.78 -53.81
CA TYR A 157 -0.34 -8.65 -53.04
C TYR A 157 0.06 -7.17 -52.79
N GLN A 158 -0.03 -6.31 -53.83
CA GLN A 158 0.24 -4.88 -53.69
C GLN A 158 -0.73 -4.23 -52.68
N LYS A 159 -2.02 -4.54 -52.72
CA LYS A 159 -3.02 -4.04 -51.77
C LYS A 159 -2.68 -4.50 -50.35
N ALA A 160 -2.32 -5.76 -50.18
CA ALA A 160 -1.92 -6.32 -48.87
C ALA A 160 -0.68 -5.62 -48.30
N GLN A 161 0.36 -5.36 -49.13
CA GLN A 161 1.54 -4.63 -48.70
C GLN A 161 1.23 -3.18 -48.31
N ALA A 162 0.38 -2.48 -49.06
CA ALA A 162 -0.06 -1.13 -48.73
C ALA A 162 -0.83 -1.12 -47.40
N ALA A 163 -1.70 -2.07 -47.15
CA ALA A 163 -2.43 -2.22 -45.91
C ALA A 163 -1.47 -2.50 -44.71
N LEU A 164 -0.48 -3.36 -44.91
CA LEU A 164 0.53 -3.67 -43.91
C LEU A 164 1.35 -2.43 -43.55
N ILE A 165 1.83 -1.66 -44.52
CA ILE A 165 2.54 -0.40 -44.33
C ILE A 165 1.70 0.60 -43.52
N LYS A 166 0.42 0.73 -43.83
CA LYS A 166 -0.51 1.60 -43.12
C LYS A 166 -0.66 1.17 -41.65
N GLU A 167 -0.83 -0.12 -41.40
CA GLU A 167 -0.98 -0.66 -40.05
C GLU A 167 0.31 -0.49 -39.22
N GLU A 168 1.48 -0.84 -39.77
CA GLU A 168 2.77 -0.67 -39.08
C GLU A 168 3.06 0.80 -38.80
N THR A 169 2.67 1.72 -39.70
CA THR A 169 2.80 3.17 -39.48
C THR A 169 1.94 3.62 -38.30
N LYS A 170 0.69 3.16 -38.24
CA LYS A 170 -0.24 3.46 -37.14
C LYS A 170 0.29 2.96 -35.81
N GLN A 171 0.80 1.73 -35.79
CA GLN A 171 1.39 1.15 -34.55
C GLN A 171 2.64 1.93 -34.10
N LEU A 172 3.51 2.33 -35.03
CA LEU A 172 4.66 3.15 -34.73
C LEU A 172 4.29 4.52 -34.16
N GLN A 173 3.24 5.15 -34.69
CA GLN A 173 2.71 6.42 -34.15
C GLN A 173 2.19 6.24 -32.73
N LEU A 174 1.46 5.16 -32.46
CA LEU A 174 0.94 4.85 -31.11
C LEU A 174 2.08 4.62 -30.11
N LEU A 175 3.10 3.83 -30.47
CA LEU A 175 4.28 3.61 -29.64
C LEU A 175 5.02 4.91 -29.31
N ASN A 176 5.22 5.79 -30.32
CA ASN A 176 5.84 7.09 -30.12
C ASN A 176 5.03 7.97 -29.15
N LYS A 177 3.67 7.99 -29.27
CA LYS A 177 2.80 8.70 -28.34
C LYS A 177 2.93 8.16 -26.92
N THR A 178 2.93 6.85 -26.76
CA THR A 178 3.11 6.18 -25.45
C THR A 178 4.47 6.55 -24.84
N LEU A 179 5.53 6.53 -25.64
CA LEU A 179 6.88 6.89 -25.20
C LEU A 179 6.96 8.34 -24.68
N LEU A 180 6.29 9.28 -25.33
CA LEU A 180 6.24 10.67 -24.87
C LEU A 180 5.53 10.81 -23.53
N VAL A 181 4.41 10.12 -23.35
CA VAL A 181 3.68 10.09 -22.07
C VAL A 181 4.57 9.52 -20.96
N GLN A 182 5.17 8.38 -21.20
CA GLN A 182 6.07 7.72 -20.23
C GLN A 182 7.26 8.59 -19.83
N LYS A 183 7.88 9.29 -20.78
CA LYS A 183 8.98 10.23 -20.50
C LYS A 183 8.52 11.37 -19.61
N LYS A 184 7.32 11.95 -19.86
CA LYS A 184 6.75 13.02 -19.07
C LYS A 184 6.43 12.56 -17.64
N GLU A 185 5.87 11.37 -17.49
CA GLU A 185 5.60 10.78 -16.17
C GLU A 185 6.90 10.51 -15.40
N LYS A 186 7.92 9.97 -16.06
CA LYS A 186 9.23 9.77 -15.43
C LYS A 186 9.83 11.08 -14.95
N GLN A 187 9.78 12.14 -15.77
CA GLN A 187 10.28 13.45 -15.38
C GLN A 187 9.56 13.98 -14.14
N LYS A 188 8.23 13.87 -14.11
CA LYS A 188 7.42 14.24 -12.93
C LYS A 188 7.86 13.49 -11.66
N LEU A 189 8.07 12.18 -11.75
CA LEU A 189 8.53 11.37 -10.61
C LEU A 189 9.93 11.80 -10.13
N VAL A 190 10.82 12.16 -11.05
CA VAL A 190 12.17 12.65 -10.71
C VAL A 190 12.10 13.98 -9.97
N GLU A 191 11.29 14.92 -10.43
CA GLU A 191 11.09 16.22 -9.76
C GLU A 191 10.43 16.07 -8.39
N GLU A 192 9.37 15.25 -8.27
CA GLU A 192 8.75 14.95 -6.98
C GLU A 192 9.76 14.34 -5.99
N ASN A 193 10.62 13.46 -6.47
CA ASN A 193 11.63 12.82 -5.65
C ASN A 193 12.72 13.80 -5.19
N LYS A 194 13.15 14.70 -6.09
CA LYS A 194 14.09 15.77 -5.75
C LYS A 194 13.52 16.71 -4.69
N ALA A 195 12.26 17.14 -4.87
CA ALA A 195 11.57 17.95 -3.87
C ALA A 195 11.42 17.23 -2.52
N ALA A 196 11.07 15.92 -2.54
CA ALA A 196 10.96 15.12 -1.32
C ALA A 196 12.30 14.98 -0.58
N LYS A 197 13.42 14.87 -1.31
CA LYS A 197 14.76 14.85 -0.71
C LYS A 197 15.12 16.16 -0.03
N LEU A 198 14.88 17.30 -0.68
CA LEU A 198 15.13 18.62 -0.08
C LEU A 198 14.35 18.83 1.23
N ILE A 199 13.10 18.36 1.26
CA ILE A 199 12.31 18.42 2.49
C ILE A 199 12.86 17.43 3.54
N LEU A 200 13.32 16.25 3.14
CA LEU A 200 13.93 15.28 4.05
C LEU A 200 15.18 15.85 4.71
N ASP A 201 16.03 16.54 3.95
CA ASP A 201 17.26 17.13 4.47
C ASP A 201 16.94 18.18 5.55
N LYS A 202 15.95 19.04 5.31
CA LYS A 202 15.48 20.00 6.35
C LYS A 202 14.89 19.30 7.58
N GLU A 203 14.13 18.22 7.40
CA GLU A 203 13.59 17.45 8.51
C GLU A 203 14.69 16.76 9.33
N LEU A 204 15.79 16.36 8.67
CA LEU A 204 16.97 15.80 9.36
C LEU A 204 17.75 16.87 10.13
N GLU A 205 17.89 18.08 9.59
CA GLU A 205 18.48 19.23 10.28
C GLU A 205 17.67 19.61 11.52
N ASP A 206 16.34 19.74 11.39
CA ASP A 206 15.43 19.99 12.51
C ASP A 206 15.55 18.89 13.58
N GLN A 207 15.64 17.62 13.15
CA GLN A 207 15.82 16.49 14.06
C GLN A 207 17.12 16.60 14.83
N GLN A 208 18.22 16.91 14.15
CA GLN A 208 19.54 17.06 14.76
C GLN A 208 19.55 18.18 15.79
N PHE A 209 18.95 19.33 15.48
CA PHE A 209 18.79 20.45 16.41
C PHE A 209 18.09 20.03 17.71
N TYR A 210 16.95 19.32 17.59
CA TYR A 210 16.24 18.84 18.77
C TYR A 210 17.02 17.78 19.55
N ILE A 211 17.78 16.91 18.89
CA ILE A 211 18.64 15.91 19.54
C ILE A 211 19.73 16.61 20.36
N GLU A 212 20.38 17.63 19.81
CA GLU A 212 21.39 18.41 20.54
C GLU A 212 20.81 19.13 21.77
N LEU A 213 19.60 19.70 21.63
CA LEU A 213 18.88 20.32 22.74
C LEU A 213 18.59 19.31 23.86
N ILE A 214 18.27 18.06 23.49
CA ILE A 214 18.02 16.96 24.41
C ILE A 214 19.32 16.51 25.06
N GLN A 215 20.41 16.39 24.31
CA GLN A 215 21.72 15.99 24.84
C GLN A 215 22.22 16.96 25.92
N LYS A 216 22.04 18.28 25.72
CA LYS A 216 22.35 19.31 26.71
C LYS A 216 21.57 19.15 28.05
N ASN A 217 20.40 18.45 27.99
CA ASN A 217 19.52 18.24 29.13
C ASN A 217 19.21 16.75 29.38
N LEU A 218 20.09 15.85 28.99
CA LEU A 218 19.86 14.41 28.93
C LEU A 218 19.34 13.82 30.24
N ALA A 219 19.91 14.22 31.39
CA ALA A 219 19.50 13.74 32.70
C ALA A 219 18.02 14.05 32.99
N LYS A 220 17.56 15.28 32.69
CA LYS A 220 16.16 15.72 32.88
C LYS A 220 15.20 14.93 32.00
N PHE A 221 15.51 14.77 30.71
CA PHE A 221 14.65 14.05 29.78
C PHE A 221 14.64 12.55 30.01
N SER A 222 15.78 11.93 30.34
CA SER A 222 15.87 10.52 30.72
C SER A 222 15.00 10.23 31.95
N THR A 223 15.03 11.09 32.97
CA THR A 223 14.19 10.97 34.16
C THR A 223 12.69 11.05 33.79
N GLN A 224 12.30 11.98 32.94
CA GLN A 224 10.93 12.12 32.49
C GLN A 224 10.44 10.87 31.69
N ILE A 225 11.27 10.32 30.78
CA ILE A 225 10.95 9.11 30.01
C ILE A 225 10.78 7.93 30.97
N LYS A 226 11.72 7.72 31.91
CA LYS A 226 11.63 6.66 32.91
C LYS A 226 10.39 6.79 33.79
N ALA A 227 10.02 8.01 34.20
CA ALA A 227 8.81 8.27 34.98
C ALA A 227 7.53 7.92 34.18
N LYS A 228 7.44 8.35 32.93
CA LYS A 228 6.32 7.99 32.01
C LYS A 228 6.23 6.48 31.79
N GLN A 229 7.36 5.80 31.64
CA GLN A 229 7.40 4.35 31.47
C GLN A 229 6.93 3.64 32.73
N LYS A 230 7.40 4.03 33.91
CA LYS A 230 6.97 3.49 35.19
C LYS A 230 5.47 3.68 35.44
N ALA A 231 4.92 4.84 35.08
CA ALA A 231 3.47 5.11 35.14
C ALA A 231 2.69 4.19 34.19
N SER A 232 3.16 3.99 32.94
CA SER A 232 2.55 3.07 31.97
C SER A 232 2.59 1.62 32.47
N GLU A 233 3.70 1.17 33.04
CA GLU A 233 3.84 -0.18 33.61
C GLU A 233 2.90 -0.40 34.82
N LYS A 234 2.74 0.61 35.67
CA LYS A 234 1.79 0.56 36.79
C LYS A 234 0.37 0.37 36.28
N LEU A 235 -0.05 1.16 35.28
CA LEU A 235 -1.37 1.04 34.68
C LEU A 235 -1.57 -0.34 34.02
N ASP A 236 -0.57 -0.84 33.32
CA ASP A 236 -0.63 -2.18 32.69
C ASP A 236 -0.68 -3.31 33.75
N LYS A 237 -0.07 -3.14 34.92
CA LYS A 237 -0.21 -4.08 36.05
C LYS A 237 -1.64 -4.06 36.63
N GLU A 238 -2.22 -2.88 36.77
CA GLU A 238 -3.61 -2.73 37.22
C GLU A 238 -4.61 -3.36 36.23
N ILE A 239 -4.45 -3.11 34.95
CA ILE A 239 -5.27 -3.72 33.89
C ILE A 239 -5.16 -5.26 33.95
N ARG A 240 -3.96 -5.82 34.07
CA ARG A 240 -3.77 -7.27 34.21
C ARG A 240 -4.40 -7.83 35.48
N LYS A 241 -4.39 -7.06 36.57
CA LYS A 241 -5.07 -7.43 37.81
C LYS A 241 -6.57 -7.51 37.58
N LEU A 242 -7.21 -6.50 36.98
CA LEU A 242 -8.63 -6.48 36.68
C LEU A 242 -9.04 -7.59 35.70
N ILE A 243 -8.21 -7.89 34.70
CA ILE A 243 -8.47 -9.02 33.80
C ILE A 243 -8.47 -10.34 34.59
N ARG A 244 -7.52 -10.55 35.49
CA ARG A 244 -7.48 -11.76 36.34
C ARG A 244 -8.68 -11.85 37.27
N GLU A 245 -9.09 -10.75 37.88
CA GLU A 245 -10.30 -10.68 38.70
C GLU A 245 -11.56 -10.99 37.91
N ALA A 246 -11.65 -10.49 36.67
CA ALA A 246 -12.73 -10.80 35.75
C ALA A 246 -12.77 -12.29 35.36
N ILE A 247 -11.59 -12.89 35.11
CA ILE A 247 -11.45 -14.34 34.87
C ILE A 247 -11.95 -15.12 36.10
N ALA A 248 -11.47 -14.78 37.30
CA ALA A 248 -11.85 -15.46 38.55
C ALA A 248 -13.35 -15.36 38.82
N ALA A 249 -13.96 -14.15 38.65
CA ALA A 249 -15.37 -13.94 38.79
C ALA A 249 -16.23 -14.73 37.78
N SER A 250 -15.77 -14.77 36.50
CA SER A 250 -16.42 -15.57 35.44
C SER A 250 -16.37 -17.08 35.76
N ASN A 251 -15.23 -17.56 36.24
CA ASN A 251 -15.01 -18.98 36.57
C ASN A 251 -15.83 -19.38 37.82
N LYS A 252 -15.89 -18.53 38.84
CA LYS A 252 -16.73 -18.75 40.02
C LYS A 252 -18.23 -18.88 39.66
N LYS A 253 -18.72 -18.01 38.76
CA LYS A 253 -20.11 -18.10 38.27
C LYS A 253 -20.38 -19.38 37.47
N ALA A 254 -19.37 -19.93 36.82
CA ALA A 254 -19.43 -21.18 36.06
C ALA A 254 -19.13 -22.45 36.90
N GLY A 255 -19.01 -22.33 38.23
CA GLY A 255 -18.67 -23.45 39.11
C GLY A 255 -17.26 -24.00 38.95
N LYS A 256 -16.36 -23.24 38.32
CA LYS A 256 -14.95 -23.63 38.06
C LYS A 256 -13.98 -22.95 39.00
N SER A 257 -12.76 -23.50 39.10
CA SER A 257 -11.73 -22.96 39.97
C SER A 257 -11.39 -21.50 39.61
N ALA A 258 -11.44 -20.61 40.59
CA ALA A 258 -11.04 -19.22 40.46
C ALA A 258 -9.53 -19.04 40.18
N LYS A 259 -8.71 -20.08 40.39
CA LYS A 259 -7.26 -20.07 40.12
C LYS A 259 -6.93 -20.24 38.63
N SER A 260 -7.89 -20.63 37.80
CA SER A 260 -7.68 -20.74 36.35
C SER A 260 -7.29 -19.41 35.73
N ARG A 261 -6.35 -19.42 34.80
CA ARG A 261 -5.87 -18.23 34.05
C ARG A 261 -6.66 -17.97 32.76
N THR A 262 -7.66 -18.81 32.45
CA THR A 262 -8.49 -18.72 31.25
C THR A 262 -9.96 -18.50 31.64
N PHE A 263 -10.71 -17.79 30.81
CA PHE A 263 -12.14 -17.60 31.00
C PHE A 263 -12.94 -18.89 30.80
N SER A 264 -13.83 -19.19 31.73
CA SER A 264 -14.95 -20.10 31.45
C SER A 264 -15.94 -19.36 30.56
N MET A 265 -16.29 -19.98 29.44
CA MET A 265 -17.15 -19.37 28.42
C MET A 265 -18.46 -20.15 28.30
N THR A 266 -19.58 -19.44 28.20
CA THR A 266 -20.86 -19.99 27.75
C THR A 266 -20.78 -20.36 26.26
N PRO A 267 -21.76 -21.14 25.73
CA PRO A 267 -21.79 -21.42 24.28
C PRO A 267 -21.75 -20.14 23.41
N GLU A 268 -22.51 -19.12 23.78
CA GLU A 268 -22.58 -17.83 23.08
C GLU A 268 -21.23 -17.10 23.13
N GLN A 269 -20.55 -17.15 24.27
CA GLN A 269 -19.21 -16.55 24.42
C GLN A 269 -18.14 -17.30 23.61
N LYS A 270 -18.28 -18.61 23.43
CA LYS A 270 -17.41 -19.39 22.54
C LYS A 270 -17.60 -19.00 21.08
N ILE A 271 -18.85 -18.82 20.65
CA ILE A 271 -19.18 -18.33 19.30
C ILE A 271 -18.59 -16.93 19.09
N LEU A 272 -18.78 -16.03 20.06
CA LEU A 272 -18.25 -14.68 20.00
C LEU A 272 -16.70 -14.67 19.91
N ALA A 273 -16.02 -15.52 20.67
CA ALA A 273 -14.56 -15.68 20.62
C ALA A 273 -14.09 -16.23 19.27
N ALA A 274 -14.82 -17.21 18.72
CA ALA A 274 -14.53 -17.76 17.40
C ALA A 274 -14.69 -16.69 16.30
N ASN A 275 -15.78 -15.91 16.34
CA ASN A 275 -16.04 -14.81 15.42
C ASN A 275 -14.97 -13.71 15.55
N PHE A 276 -14.55 -13.35 16.76
CA PHE A 276 -13.44 -12.41 16.96
C PHE A 276 -12.16 -12.92 16.31
N THR A 277 -11.85 -14.20 16.48
CA THR A 277 -10.66 -14.85 15.91
C THR A 277 -10.72 -14.89 14.36
N ALA A 278 -11.88 -15.19 13.79
CA ALA A 278 -12.11 -15.23 12.34
C ALA A 278 -11.93 -13.84 11.67
N ASN A 279 -12.12 -12.77 12.45
CA ASN A 279 -11.92 -11.39 12.00
C ASN A 279 -10.49 -10.86 12.24
N LYS A 280 -9.53 -11.72 12.58
CA LYS A 280 -8.13 -11.32 12.73
C LYS A 280 -7.60 -10.69 11.43
N GLY A 281 -6.97 -9.52 11.53
CA GLY A 281 -6.50 -8.72 10.39
C GLY A 281 -7.57 -7.90 9.66
N LYS A 282 -8.85 -8.03 10.09
CA LYS A 282 -10.00 -7.35 9.47
C LYS A 282 -10.74 -6.40 10.41
N LEU A 283 -10.38 -6.37 11.69
CA LEU A 283 -11.03 -5.50 12.65
C LEU A 283 -10.87 -4.02 12.28
N PRO A 284 -11.91 -3.19 12.46
CA PRO A 284 -11.82 -1.76 12.17
C PRO A 284 -10.88 -1.05 13.17
N TRP A 285 -10.39 0.11 12.77
CA TRP A 285 -9.64 0.98 13.66
C TRP A 285 -10.50 1.46 14.83
N PRO A 286 -9.93 1.59 16.05
CA PRO A 286 -10.64 2.09 17.22
C PRO A 286 -10.96 3.61 17.15
N VAL A 287 -10.43 4.31 16.17
CA VAL A 287 -10.71 5.72 15.83
C VAL A 287 -10.98 5.83 14.32
N GLN A 288 -11.61 6.90 13.87
CA GLN A 288 -11.90 7.06 12.45
C GLN A 288 -10.66 7.44 11.65
N SER A 289 -9.83 8.31 12.22
CA SER A 289 -8.54 8.71 11.64
C SER A 289 -7.44 8.71 12.70
N GLY A 290 -6.25 8.30 12.33
CA GLY A 290 -5.14 8.29 13.26
C GLY A 290 -3.83 7.76 12.66
N ILE A 291 -2.75 7.95 13.41
CA ILE A 291 -1.38 7.54 13.05
C ILE A 291 -0.79 6.75 14.21
N VAL A 292 -0.21 5.60 13.91
CA VAL A 292 0.45 4.76 14.94
C VAL A 292 1.80 5.38 15.32
N LYS A 293 1.87 6.07 16.45
CA LYS A 293 3.13 6.66 17.02
C LYS A 293 4.05 5.62 17.67
N LEU A 294 3.46 4.62 18.34
CA LEU A 294 4.24 3.57 19.02
C LEU A 294 3.59 2.21 18.76
N ARG A 295 4.39 1.29 18.26
CA ARG A 295 3.96 -0.07 17.97
C ARG A 295 4.07 -0.98 19.20
N PHE A 296 3.42 -2.12 19.14
CA PHE A 296 3.53 -3.19 20.14
C PHE A 296 4.97 -3.72 20.24
N GLY A 297 5.38 -4.09 21.44
CA GLY A 297 6.67 -4.70 21.71
C GLY A 297 7.70 -3.72 22.29
N THR A 298 8.96 -4.02 22.06
CA THR A 298 10.09 -3.19 22.55
C THR A 298 10.56 -2.29 21.41
N ASN A 299 10.43 -0.99 21.61
CA ASN A 299 10.82 0.03 20.65
C ASN A 299 12.04 0.79 21.21
N PRO A 300 13.06 1.12 20.39
CA PRO A 300 14.13 2.01 20.82
C PRO A 300 13.55 3.41 21.04
N SER A 301 14.06 4.12 22.05
CA SER A 301 13.73 5.53 22.22
C SER A 301 14.34 6.34 21.07
N PRO A 302 13.57 7.26 20.45
CA PRO A 302 14.10 8.10 19.39
C PRO A 302 15.17 9.11 19.89
N ILE A 303 15.31 9.28 21.21
CA ILE A 303 16.23 10.21 21.85
C ILE A 303 17.55 9.52 22.17
N ASP A 304 17.46 8.33 22.72
CA ASP A 304 18.60 7.51 23.12
C ASP A 304 18.25 6.06 22.80
N PRO A 305 18.85 5.47 21.76
CA PRO A 305 18.59 4.08 21.37
C PRO A 305 18.88 3.05 22.46
N SER A 306 19.67 3.40 23.48
CA SER A 306 19.94 2.55 24.65
C SER A 306 18.70 2.42 25.54
N ILE A 307 17.81 3.40 25.51
CA ILE A 307 16.55 3.40 26.26
C ILE A 307 15.50 2.64 25.47
N LYS A 308 15.08 1.49 25.97
CA LYS A 308 14.03 0.65 25.35
C LYS A 308 12.66 0.98 25.94
N ILE A 309 11.72 1.39 25.10
CA ILE A 309 10.33 1.66 25.46
C ILE A 309 9.49 0.42 25.18
N LYS A 310 8.96 -0.21 26.22
CA LYS A 310 8.07 -1.36 26.09
C LYS A 310 6.61 -0.91 25.97
N SER A 311 5.91 -1.43 24.98
CA SER A 311 4.47 -1.20 24.78
C SER A 311 3.69 -2.51 24.72
N ASN A 312 2.65 -2.62 25.54
CA ASN A 312 1.71 -3.76 25.54
C ASN A 312 0.50 -3.53 24.61
N GLY A 313 0.61 -2.55 23.70
CA GLY A 313 -0.41 -2.21 22.72
C GLY A 313 0.15 -1.27 21.67
N VAL A 314 -0.71 -0.50 21.04
CA VAL A 314 -0.35 0.55 20.08
C VAL A 314 -0.79 1.90 20.61
N ARG A 315 -0.02 2.96 20.33
CA ARG A 315 -0.42 4.35 20.58
C ARG A 315 -0.76 5.01 19.26
N ILE A 316 -1.99 5.52 19.18
CA ILE A 316 -2.55 6.12 17.97
C ILE A 316 -2.77 7.60 18.25
N ALA A 317 -2.03 8.47 17.54
CA ALA A 317 -2.31 9.91 17.53
C ALA A 317 -3.52 10.19 16.63
N THR A 318 -4.42 11.03 17.10
CA THR A 318 -5.68 11.34 16.43
C THR A 318 -6.10 12.79 16.65
N ASN A 319 -7.25 13.20 16.11
CA ASN A 319 -7.77 14.55 16.29
C ASN A 319 -8.18 14.82 17.73
N LYS A 320 -8.27 16.12 18.09
CA LYS A 320 -8.81 16.55 19.39
C LYS A 320 -10.25 16.12 19.53
N GLY A 321 -10.57 15.42 20.65
CA GLY A 321 -11.91 14.94 20.93
C GLY A 321 -12.41 13.84 19.98
N GLU A 322 -11.50 13.13 19.30
CA GLU A 322 -11.86 12.05 18.38
C GLU A 322 -12.69 10.98 19.07
N PRO A 323 -13.85 10.58 18.50
CA PRO A 323 -14.65 9.49 19.00
C PRO A 323 -13.91 8.16 18.98
N VAL A 324 -13.90 7.46 20.11
CA VAL A 324 -13.38 6.09 20.23
C VAL A 324 -14.52 5.11 20.06
N ARG A 325 -14.29 4.11 19.22
CA ARG A 325 -15.30 3.12 18.85
C ARG A 325 -14.83 1.70 19.14
N ALA A 326 -15.78 0.83 19.48
CA ALA A 326 -15.53 -0.58 19.70
C ALA A 326 -15.05 -1.24 18.39
N VAL A 327 -13.93 -1.97 18.42
CA VAL A 327 -13.40 -2.67 17.24
C VAL A 327 -14.19 -3.92 16.89
N PHE A 328 -14.96 -4.44 17.84
CA PHE A 328 -15.83 -5.60 17.66
C PHE A 328 -16.97 -5.59 18.68
N GLU A 329 -18.04 -6.31 18.41
CA GLU A 329 -19.15 -6.50 19.34
C GLU A 329 -18.69 -7.20 20.63
N GLY A 330 -19.31 -6.87 21.75
CA GLY A 330 -18.94 -7.45 23.03
C GLY A 330 -19.70 -6.87 24.21
N THR A 331 -19.18 -7.12 25.40
CA THR A 331 -19.74 -6.61 26.65
C THR A 331 -18.69 -5.79 27.40
N VAL A 332 -19.06 -4.62 27.87
CA VAL A 332 -18.17 -3.76 28.70
C VAL A 332 -17.83 -4.48 29.99
N GLN A 333 -16.62 -4.98 30.10
CA GLN A 333 -16.13 -5.72 31.27
C GLN A 333 -15.88 -4.82 32.47
N GLY A 334 -15.41 -3.60 32.20
CA GLY A 334 -15.12 -2.63 33.26
C GLY A 334 -14.59 -1.30 32.71
N ILE A 335 -14.72 -0.29 33.56
CA ILE A 335 -14.20 1.05 33.32
C ILE A 335 -13.31 1.42 34.51
N MET A 336 -12.13 1.96 34.20
CA MET A 336 -11.21 2.51 35.19
C MET A 336 -11.16 4.03 35.04
N THR A 337 -11.29 4.75 36.14
CA THR A 337 -11.16 6.22 36.17
C THR A 337 -10.03 6.57 37.16
N PRO A 338 -8.76 6.62 36.69
CA PRO A 338 -7.67 7.05 37.55
C PRO A 338 -7.80 8.51 37.99
N LYS A 339 -7.15 8.90 39.10
CA LYS A 339 -7.20 10.27 39.64
C LYS A 339 -6.73 11.35 38.64
N ASN A 340 -5.93 10.98 37.64
CA ASN A 340 -5.43 11.87 36.58
C ASN A 340 -6.43 12.07 35.40
N GLY A 341 -7.63 11.51 35.48
CA GLY A 341 -8.69 11.67 34.47
C GLY A 341 -8.50 10.88 33.16
N ASN A 342 -7.50 9.99 33.07
CA ASN A 342 -7.26 9.17 31.89
C ASN A 342 -8.07 7.87 31.95
N ASN A 343 -9.35 7.95 31.56
CA ASN A 343 -10.27 6.81 31.62
C ASN A 343 -9.82 5.66 30.71
N THR A 344 -10.13 4.44 31.15
CA THR A 344 -9.84 3.21 30.43
C THR A 344 -11.10 2.34 30.36
N ILE A 345 -11.48 1.92 29.16
CA ILE A 345 -12.61 0.98 28.93
C ILE A 345 -12.03 -0.37 28.54
N MET A 346 -12.61 -1.44 29.09
CA MET A 346 -12.31 -2.81 28.74
C MET A 346 -13.56 -3.48 28.20
N ILE A 347 -13.51 -4.02 26.97
CA ILE A 347 -14.61 -4.75 26.33
C ILE A 347 -14.21 -6.19 26.17
N ARG A 348 -15.11 -7.11 26.59
CA ARG A 348 -14.91 -8.55 26.51
C ARG A 348 -15.60 -9.13 25.28
N HIS A 349 -14.88 -9.98 24.53
CA HIS A 349 -15.29 -10.70 23.33
C HIS A 349 -15.01 -12.20 23.53
N GLY A 350 -15.82 -12.88 24.38
CA GLY A 350 -15.55 -14.26 24.80
C GLY A 350 -14.35 -14.34 25.74
N ASN A 351 -13.22 -14.89 25.29
CA ASN A 351 -11.95 -14.92 26.04
C ASN A 351 -10.94 -13.85 25.55
N TYR A 352 -11.37 -12.95 24.67
CA TYR A 352 -10.59 -11.78 24.29
C TYR A 352 -11.07 -10.54 25.02
N ILE A 353 -10.14 -9.63 25.31
CA ILE A 353 -10.45 -8.32 25.89
C ILE A 353 -9.72 -7.25 25.07
N THR A 354 -10.45 -6.24 24.59
CA THR A 354 -9.89 -5.03 24.04
C THR A 354 -9.88 -3.92 25.10
N VAL A 355 -8.77 -3.16 25.12
CA VAL A 355 -8.54 -2.14 26.15
C VAL A 355 -8.27 -0.80 25.46
N TYR A 356 -9.08 0.20 25.81
CA TYR A 356 -9.02 1.55 25.27
C TYR A 356 -8.63 2.50 26.40
N LYS A 357 -7.44 3.10 26.32
CA LYS A 357 -6.86 3.99 27.36
C LYS A 357 -6.73 5.42 26.87
N ASN A 358 -6.63 6.36 27.78
CA ASN A 358 -6.55 7.80 27.52
C ASN A 358 -7.83 8.40 26.97
N LEU A 359 -8.96 8.09 27.62
CA LEU A 359 -10.27 8.66 27.26
C LEU A 359 -10.58 9.84 28.18
N SER A 360 -11.14 10.91 27.61
CA SER A 360 -11.67 12.07 28.35
C SER A 360 -13.06 11.78 28.89
N LYS A 361 -13.89 11.11 28.08
CA LYS A 361 -15.25 10.74 28.38
C LYS A 361 -15.52 9.29 27.97
N PHE A 362 -16.52 8.69 28.59
CA PHE A 362 -17.05 7.39 28.18
C PHE A 362 -18.58 7.48 28.08
N TYR A 363 -19.17 6.71 27.17
CA TYR A 363 -20.61 6.71 26.85
C TYR A 363 -21.28 5.38 27.14
N VAL A 364 -20.56 4.49 27.81
CA VAL A 364 -21.00 3.14 28.15
C VAL A 364 -20.76 2.86 29.62
N ASN A 365 -21.52 1.92 30.17
CA ASN A 365 -21.39 1.46 31.56
C ASN A 365 -20.91 0.02 31.61
N LYS A 366 -20.40 -0.41 32.76
CA LYS A 366 -20.04 -1.81 32.98
C LYS A 366 -21.28 -2.70 32.81
N GLY A 367 -21.16 -3.73 31.96
CA GLY A 367 -22.25 -4.67 31.64
C GLY A 367 -22.95 -4.36 30.32
N ASP A 368 -22.82 -3.16 29.77
CA ASP A 368 -23.45 -2.80 28.50
C ASP A 368 -22.93 -3.68 27.36
N LYS A 369 -23.84 -4.09 26.47
CA LYS A 369 -23.51 -4.71 25.20
C LYS A 369 -23.17 -3.61 24.17
N VAL A 370 -22.10 -3.78 23.44
CA VAL A 370 -21.67 -2.86 22.38
C VAL A 370 -21.56 -3.58 21.05
N THR A 371 -21.88 -2.88 19.97
CA THR A 371 -21.75 -3.36 18.60
C THR A 371 -20.43 -2.89 17.96
N THR A 372 -20.03 -3.53 16.89
CA THR A 372 -18.84 -3.12 16.13
C THR A 372 -19.00 -1.69 15.59
N LYS A 373 -17.97 -0.86 15.78
CA LYS A 373 -17.93 0.58 15.43
C LYS A 373 -18.82 1.48 16.29
N GLN A 374 -19.50 0.98 17.31
CA GLN A 374 -20.23 1.82 18.25
C GLN A 374 -19.27 2.75 18.99
N THR A 375 -19.62 4.04 19.10
CA THR A 375 -18.85 5.02 19.88
C THR A 375 -18.98 4.69 21.37
N ILE A 376 -17.83 4.57 22.03
CA ILE A 376 -17.73 4.20 23.45
C ILE A 376 -17.16 5.31 24.33
N GLY A 377 -16.57 6.34 23.72
CA GLY A 377 -15.97 7.47 24.42
C GLY A 377 -15.24 8.42 23.49
N GLU A 378 -14.46 9.34 24.05
CA GLU A 378 -13.63 10.33 23.32
C GLU A 378 -12.19 10.27 23.81
N VAL A 379 -11.23 10.50 22.90
CA VAL A 379 -9.80 10.59 23.25
C VAL A 379 -9.53 11.86 24.04
N ILE A 380 -8.76 11.72 25.14
CA ILE A 380 -8.29 12.89 25.90
C ILE A 380 -7.23 13.65 25.10
N THR A 381 -7.32 14.98 25.14
CA THR A 381 -6.25 15.86 24.66
C THR A 381 -5.37 16.28 25.84
N ASN A 382 -4.09 16.00 25.76
CA ASN A 382 -3.13 16.43 26.76
C ASN A 382 -3.01 17.96 26.73
N LYS A 383 -3.33 18.63 27.83
CA LYS A 383 -3.30 20.10 27.91
C LYS A 383 -1.90 20.69 27.72
N ALA A 384 -0.84 19.97 28.12
CA ALA A 384 0.53 20.44 28.03
C ALA A 384 1.17 20.24 26.65
N SER A 385 0.78 19.19 25.89
CA SER A 385 1.34 18.90 24.57
C SER A 385 0.37 19.17 23.41
N GLY A 386 -0.90 19.40 23.69
CA GLY A 386 -1.94 19.52 22.68
C GLY A 386 -2.25 18.21 21.93
N GLU A 387 -1.62 17.09 22.30
CA GLU A 387 -1.76 15.81 21.60
C GLU A 387 -2.94 15.01 22.13
N SER A 388 -3.62 14.35 21.20
CA SER A 388 -4.67 13.36 21.47
C SER A 388 -4.18 11.99 21.07
N ILE A 389 -3.88 11.13 22.06
CA ILE A 389 -3.29 9.81 21.83
C ILE A 389 -4.16 8.74 22.48
N LEU A 390 -4.80 7.90 21.65
CA LEU A 390 -5.44 6.68 22.10
C LEU A 390 -4.38 5.59 22.31
N SER A 391 -4.40 4.91 23.46
CA SER A 391 -3.61 3.70 23.66
C SER A 391 -4.54 2.48 23.59
N PHE A 392 -4.32 1.59 22.64
CA PHE A 392 -5.15 0.44 22.35
C PHE A 392 -4.40 -0.88 22.54
N GLY A 393 -5.00 -1.84 23.22
CA GLY A 393 -4.42 -3.15 23.49
C GLY A 393 -5.44 -4.27 23.31
N ILE A 394 -4.93 -5.47 22.99
CA ILE A 394 -5.72 -6.72 22.87
C ILE A 394 -5.11 -7.76 23.81
N TYR A 395 -5.96 -8.47 24.53
CA TYR A 395 -5.58 -9.57 25.42
C TYR A 395 -6.37 -10.82 25.04
N LYS A 396 -5.72 -11.96 25.02
CA LYS A 396 -6.37 -13.27 25.00
C LYS A 396 -6.20 -13.87 26.39
N ASP A 397 -7.31 -14.03 27.10
CA ASP A 397 -7.27 -14.32 28.53
C ASP A 397 -6.38 -13.28 29.26
N SER A 398 -5.27 -13.68 29.86
CA SER A 398 -4.28 -12.78 30.49
C SER A 398 -3.07 -12.43 29.62
N ALA A 399 -2.96 -13.01 28.41
CA ALA A 399 -1.82 -12.86 27.52
C ALA A 399 -2.03 -11.68 26.55
N VAL A 400 -1.05 -10.79 26.49
CA VAL A 400 -1.07 -9.63 25.59
C VAL A 400 -0.90 -10.09 24.15
N GLN A 401 -1.69 -9.52 23.23
CA GLN A 401 -1.62 -9.77 21.80
C GLN A 401 -1.11 -8.54 21.05
N ASN A 402 -0.43 -8.73 19.92
CA ASN A 402 -0.02 -7.62 19.06
C ASN A 402 -1.22 -7.08 18.26
N PRO A 403 -1.70 -5.85 18.50
CA PRO A 403 -2.88 -5.31 17.81
C PRO A 403 -2.71 -5.19 16.29
N SER A 404 -1.48 -5.02 15.79
CA SER A 404 -1.22 -4.91 14.35
C SER A 404 -1.53 -6.18 13.57
N LEU A 405 -1.68 -7.32 14.25
CA LEU A 405 -2.13 -8.58 13.64
C LEU A 405 -3.65 -8.71 13.55
N TRP A 406 -4.40 -7.82 14.21
CA TRP A 406 -5.86 -7.89 14.36
C TRP A 406 -6.59 -6.80 13.59
N ILE A 407 -6.06 -5.58 13.64
CA ILE A 407 -6.65 -4.40 13.01
C ILE A 407 -6.24 -4.33 11.54
N TYR A 408 -7.18 -4.03 10.68
CA TYR A 408 -6.93 -3.90 9.24
C TYR A 408 -5.95 -2.77 8.95
N LYS A 409 -4.83 -3.08 8.29
CA LYS A 409 -3.77 -2.13 7.88
C LYS A 409 -3.27 -1.19 9.02
N LEU A 410 -3.11 -1.71 10.24
CA LEU A 410 -2.60 -0.93 11.37
C LEU A 410 -1.05 -0.84 11.38
#